data_a12e72dc9a4278b1e168c933a4ea10eb
#
_entry.id   a12e72dc9a4278b1e168c933a4ea10eb
#
_cell.length_a   1.000
_cell.length_b   1.000
_cell.length_c   1.000
_cell.angle_alpha   90.00
_cell.angle_beta   90.00
_cell.angle_gamma   90.00
#
_symmetry.space_group_name_H-M   'P 1'
#
loop_
_entity.id
_entity.type
_entity.pdbx_description
1 polymer ?
#
loop_
_entity_poly.entity_id
_entity_poly.type
_entity_poly.pdbx_seq_one_letter_code
_entity_poly.pdbx_strand_id
1 'polypeptide(L)'
;MITIYSIPQCPYCNELKETLTNDKIEFVDKNVYLDENKEEYEKIREKTKSEEVPIVKVGVQLLVPNVSFHCITEAVELTKKFLI
;
A
#
# COMPACT_ATOMS: atom_id res chain seq x y z
N MET A 1 3.31 -7.83 -9.28
CA MET A 1 3.31 -8.16 -7.84
C MET A 1 2.88 -6.95 -7.04
N ILE A 2 2.08 -7.16 -6.03
CA ILE A 2 1.58 -6.09 -5.17
C ILE A 2 2.29 -6.13 -3.83
N THR A 3 2.79 -4.98 -3.37
CA THR A 3 3.36 -4.83 -2.04
C THR A 3 2.58 -3.75 -1.31
N ILE A 4 2.18 -4.04 -0.07
CA ILE A 4 1.48 -3.09 0.77
C ILE A 4 2.39 -2.72 1.94
N TYR A 5 2.67 -1.42 2.07
CA TYR A 5 3.46 -0.89 3.18
C TYR A 5 2.50 -0.41 4.25
N SER A 6 2.56 -1.02 5.42
CA SER A 6 1.59 -0.79 6.47
C SER A 6 2.25 -0.67 7.85
N ILE A 7 1.46 -0.33 8.85
CA ILE A 7 1.88 -0.32 10.25
C ILE A 7 0.88 -1.15 11.06
N PRO A 8 1.30 -1.65 12.25
CA PRO A 8 0.37 -2.33 13.15
C PRO A 8 -0.76 -1.40 13.58
N GLN A 9 -1.93 -1.98 13.83
CA GLN A 9 -3.08 -1.25 14.36
C GLN A 9 -3.56 -0.10 13.45
N CYS A 10 -3.43 -0.28 12.16
CA CYS A 10 -3.91 0.69 11.18
C CYS A 10 -5.24 0.20 10.59
N PRO A 11 -6.37 0.83 10.91
CA PRO A 11 -7.67 0.38 10.38
C PRO A 11 -7.72 0.39 8.86
N TYR A 12 -7.18 1.42 8.23
CA TYR A 12 -7.19 1.53 6.76
C TYR A 12 -6.32 0.47 6.11
N CYS A 13 -5.16 0.19 6.71
CA CYS A 13 -4.28 -0.86 6.21
C CYS A 13 -4.96 -2.23 6.29
N ASN A 14 -5.62 -2.49 7.42
CA ASN A 14 -6.32 -3.75 7.64
C ASN A 14 -7.49 -3.90 6.68
N GLU A 15 -8.25 -2.83 6.45
CA GLU A 15 -9.37 -2.84 5.52
C GLU A 15 -8.89 -3.14 4.10
N LEU A 16 -7.81 -2.49 3.67
CA LEU A 16 -7.25 -2.73 2.35
C LEU A 16 -6.82 -4.18 2.19
N LYS A 17 -6.07 -4.70 3.15
CA LYS A 17 -5.59 -6.09 3.09
C LYS A 17 -6.73 -7.09 3.11
N GLU A 18 -7.74 -6.85 3.92
CA GLU A 18 -8.91 -7.72 4.00
C GLU A 18 -9.68 -7.72 2.67
N THR A 19 -9.88 -6.55 2.08
CA THR A 19 -10.60 -6.45 0.81
C THR A 19 -9.86 -7.17 -0.30
N LEU A 20 -8.55 -6.98 -0.40
CA LEU A 20 -7.74 -7.68 -1.41
C LEU A 20 -7.76 -9.18 -1.20
N THR A 21 -7.71 -9.62 0.05
CA THR A 21 -7.78 -11.06 0.37
C THR A 21 -9.14 -11.64 -0.03
N ASN A 22 -10.21 -10.93 0.24
CA ASN A 22 -11.55 -11.37 -0.14
C ASN A 22 -11.74 -11.46 -1.65
N ASP A 23 -11.06 -10.58 -2.38
CA ASP A 23 -11.08 -10.57 -3.85
C ASP A 23 -10.06 -11.54 -4.46
N LYS A 24 -9.38 -12.33 -3.62
CA LYS A 24 -8.37 -13.32 -4.03
C LYS A 24 -7.19 -12.70 -4.76
N ILE A 25 -6.82 -11.48 -4.38
CA ILE A 25 -5.66 -10.78 -4.93
C ILE A 25 -4.48 -11.00 -3.98
N GLU A 26 -3.41 -11.58 -4.50
CA GLU A 26 -2.21 -11.82 -3.70
C GLU A 26 -1.38 -10.55 -3.53
N PHE A 27 -0.81 -10.37 -2.36
CA PHE A 27 0.07 -9.24 -2.06
C PHE A 27 1.08 -9.63 -0.99
N VAL A 28 2.15 -8.83 -0.90
CA VAL A 28 3.13 -8.93 0.18
C VAL A 28 2.88 -7.76 1.12
N ASP A 29 2.73 -8.05 2.41
CA ASP A 29 2.53 -7.03 3.43
C ASP A 29 3.88 -6.74 4.11
N LYS A 30 4.31 -5.49 4.08
CA LYS A 30 5.56 -5.06 4.72
C LYS A 30 5.26 -4.05 5.80
N ASN A 31 5.55 -4.42 7.05
CA ASN A 31 5.43 -3.53 8.20
C ASN A 31 6.60 -2.55 8.18
N VAL A 32 6.31 -1.26 7.99
CA VAL A 32 7.36 -0.25 7.85
C VAL A 32 8.11 0.06 9.14
N TYR A 33 7.61 -0.42 10.28
CA TYR A 33 8.31 -0.29 11.55
C TYR A 33 9.44 -1.30 11.73
N LEU A 34 9.46 -2.36 10.90
CA LEU A 34 10.53 -3.35 10.98
C LEU A 34 11.80 -2.80 10.34
N ASP A 35 12.94 -3.02 10.98
CA ASP A 35 14.22 -2.52 10.49
C ASP A 35 14.53 -2.97 9.07
N GLU A 36 14.16 -4.20 8.72
CA GLU A 36 14.37 -4.75 7.39
C GLU A 36 13.64 -3.97 6.29
N ASN A 37 12.59 -3.23 6.64
CA ASN A 37 11.76 -2.50 5.70
C ASN A 37 12.00 -0.97 5.73
N LYS A 38 12.77 -0.48 6.70
CA LYS A 38 12.95 0.96 6.88
C LYS A 38 13.60 1.66 5.71
N GLU A 39 14.67 1.07 5.17
CA GLU A 39 15.39 1.68 4.06
C GLU A 39 14.50 1.79 2.82
N GLU A 40 13.76 0.73 2.52
CA GLU A 40 12.83 0.72 1.40
C GLU A 40 11.73 1.76 1.58
N TYR A 41 11.16 1.84 2.79
CA TYR A 41 10.12 2.80 3.09
C TYR A 41 10.61 4.25 2.99
N GLU A 42 11.82 4.52 3.48
CA GLU A 42 12.38 5.87 3.39
C GLU A 42 12.58 6.32 1.94
N LYS A 43 12.98 5.41 1.06
CA LYS A 43 13.09 5.71 -0.37
C LYS A 43 11.75 6.06 -0.96
N ILE A 44 10.70 5.36 -0.56
CA ILE A 44 9.34 5.63 -1.01
C ILE A 44 8.87 6.98 -0.49
N ARG A 45 9.14 7.30 0.77
CA ARG A 45 8.79 8.59 1.35
C ARG A 45 9.45 9.75 0.62
N GLU A 46 10.73 9.61 0.29
CA GLU A 46 11.45 10.63 -0.47
C GLU A 46 10.87 10.81 -1.87
N LYS A 47 10.53 9.70 -2.52
CA LYS A 47 10.01 9.73 -3.88
C LYS A 47 8.59 10.29 -3.95
N THR A 48 7.74 9.89 -3.02
CA THR A 48 6.32 10.29 -3.02
C THR A 48 6.04 11.50 -2.14
N LYS A 49 6.95 11.79 -1.20
CA LYS A 49 6.79 12.83 -0.18
C LYS A 49 5.57 12.61 0.70
N SER A 50 5.16 11.36 0.85
CA SER A 50 4.04 10.97 1.69
C SER A 50 4.55 10.22 2.91
N GLU A 51 4.00 10.54 4.08
CA GLU A 51 4.30 9.83 5.32
C GLU A 51 3.12 8.97 5.78
N GLU A 52 2.06 8.93 4.98
CA GLU A 52 0.86 8.20 5.34
C GLU A 52 0.89 6.77 4.81
N VAL A 53 0.21 5.88 5.50
CA VAL A 53 0.02 4.49 5.10
C VAL A 53 -1.48 4.20 5.02
N PRO A 54 -1.92 3.20 4.26
CA PRO A 54 -1.14 2.23 3.51
C PRO A 54 -0.63 2.78 2.18
N ILE A 55 0.56 2.35 1.76
CA ILE A 55 1.08 2.63 0.43
C ILE A 55 1.04 1.32 -0.35
N VAL A 56 0.51 1.38 -1.57
CA VAL A 56 0.40 0.20 -2.43
C VAL A 56 1.37 0.35 -3.60
N LYS A 57 2.21 -0.65 -3.78
CA LYS A 57 3.12 -0.69 -4.93
C LYS A 57 2.66 -1.80 -5.87
N VAL A 58 2.30 -1.42 -7.09
CA VAL A 58 1.89 -2.36 -8.13
C VAL A 58 2.88 -2.26 -9.27
N GLY A 59 3.81 -3.22 -9.34
CA GLY A 59 4.91 -3.12 -10.29
C GLY A 59 5.77 -1.90 -10.00
N VAL A 60 5.78 -0.93 -10.92
CA VAL A 60 6.53 0.33 -10.74
C VAL A 60 5.63 1.48 -10.27
N GLN A 61 4.32 1.24 -10.12
CA GLN A 61 3.38 2.26 -9.69
C GLN A 61 3.30 2.32 -8.18
N LEU A 62 3.29 3.54 -7.64
CA LEU A 62 3.12 3.77 -6.20
C LEU A 62 1.80 4.51 -5.99
N LEU A 63 0.92 3.91 -5.19
CA LEU A 63 -0.36 4.50 -4.84
C LEU A 63 -0.27 4.97 -3.39
N VAL A 64 -0.42 6.26 -3.17
CA VAL A 64 -0.25 6.85 -1.83
C VAL A 64 -1.53 7.57 -1.39
N PRO A 65 -1.81 7.57 -0.07
CA PRO A 65 -3.00 8.21 0.46
C PRO A 65 -3.03 9.71 0.14
N ASN A 66 -4.22 10.22 -0.13
CA ASN A 66 -4.48 11.64 -0.40
C ASN A 66 -3.79 12.21 -1.64
N VAL A 67 -3.14 11.36 -2.43
CA VAL A 67 -2.54 11.73 -3.71
C VAL A 67 -3.14 10.85 -4.80
N SER A 68 -2.94 9.54 -4.69
CA SER A 68 -3.46 8.57 -5.68
C SER A 68 -4.90 8.17 -5.37
N PHE A 69 -5.25 8.10 -4.09
CA PHE A 69 -6.59 7.70 -3.67
C PHE A 69 -6.98 8.45 -2.39
N HIS A 70 -8.28 8.57 -2.17
CA HIS A 70 -8.82 9.27 -1.00
C HIS A 70 -9.60 8.37 -0.06
N CYS A 71 -9.84 7.12 -0.46
CA CYS A 71 -10.46 6.11 0.39
C CYS A 71 -10.00 4.73 -0.04
N ILE A 72 -10.26 3.74 0.80
CA ILE A 72 -9.79 2.38 0.52
C ILE A 72 -10.46 1.78 -0.70
N THR A 73 -11.72 2.11 -0.97
CA THR A 73 -12.40 1.64 -2.17
C THR A 73 -11.66 2.09 -3.42
N GLU A 74 -11.23 3.35 -3.46
CA GLU A 74 -10.44 3.86 -4.59
C GLU A 74 -9.09 3.15 -4.70
N ALA A 75 -8.44 2.90 -3.55
CA ALA A 75 -7.18 2.18 -3.53
C ALA A 75 -7.31 0.79 -4.15
N VAL A 76 -8.36 0.07 -3.80
CA VAL A 76 -8.63 -1.26 -4.34
C VAL A 76 -8.90 -1.19 -5.85
N GLU A 77 -9.70 -0.24 -6.27
CA GLU A 77 -10.01 -0.07 -7.70
C GLU A 77 -8.77 0.25 -8.53
N LEU A 78 -7.92 1.16 -8.04
CA LEU A 78 -6.67 1.48 -8.72
C LEU A 78 -5.71 0.30 -8.76
N THR A 79 -5.64 -0.45 -7.67
CA THR A 79 -4.81 -1.64 -7.61
C THR A 79 -5.23 -2.63 -8.69
N LYS A 80 -6.53 -2.89 -8.81
CA LYS A 80 -7.07 -3.79 -9.84
C LYS A 80 -6.79 -3.27 -11.25
N LYS A 81 -6.91 -1.96 -11.44
CA LYS A 81 -6.65 -1.33 -12.73
C LYS A 81 -5.21 -1.53 -13.19
N PHE A 82 -4.25 -1.39 -12.29
CA PHE A 82 -2.84 -1.54 -12.63
C PHE A 82 -2.38 -3.00 -12.72
N LEU A 83 -3.21 -3.95 -12.28
CA LEU A 83 -2.91 -5.38 -12.43
C LEU A 83 -3.19 -5.92 -13.84
N ILE A 84 -3.96 -5.21 -14.61
CA ILE A 84 -4.36 -5.66 -15.95
C ILE A 84 -3.33 -5.25 -17.00
#